data_ffa436659539824abaade194eaaad398
#
_entry.id   ffa436659539824abaade194eaaad398
#
_cell.length_a   1.000
_cell.length_b   1.000
_cell.length_c   1.000
_cell.angle_alpha   90.00
_cell.angle_beta   90.00
_cell.angle_gamma   90.00
#
_symmetry.space_group_name_H-M   'P 1'
#
loop_
_entity.id
_entity.type
_entity.pdbx_description
1 polymer ?
#
loop_
_entity_poly.entity_id
_entity_poly.type
_entity_poly.pdbx_seq_one_letter_code
_entity_poly.pdbx_strand_id
1 'polypeptide(L)'
;MEAYLDGKWTLYDLNTAKIGLPKNWVIFQRGSVSLLDVRGGEDSKVMFSVLKSVATPMKMAEHRAKANDTLMSYKYSIYTLPILEQNTLKWLMIFPLAILVVVIMRNVIGVATMGTFTPMLLAMALVKTGFWPGLICFSVMILLGLVMRALVAKLNLLLVPRISFVVIFVILLIQALTVIGYRLDYTIVSSAIFFPIIITAWIIERASITWEEEGAVNTIKEILFTFLTAMVTYFVISNEYVRHVMFAFNELNLVIMFIVMLLGTYTGYRLTELTRFAPLINKDGQNV
;
A
#
# COMPACT_ATOMS: atom_id res chain seq x y z
N MET A 1 -47.43 9.75 12.17
CA MET A 1 -48.43 8.70 12.47
C MET A 1 -48.17 7.50 11.57
N GLU A 2 -48.19 6.29 12.13
CA GLU A 2 -48.10 5.09 11.32
C GLU A 2 -49.50 4.49 11.20
N ALA A 3 -49.92 4.14 9.98
CA ALA A 3 -51.16 3.42 9.71
C ALA A 3 -50.84 2.10 9.01
N TYR A 4 -51.55 1.03 9.40
CA TYR A 4 -51.44 -0.27 8.75
C TYR A 4 -52.43 -0.35 7.60
N LEU A 5 -51.93 -0.25 6.37
CA LEU A 5 -52.74 -0.29 5.15
C LEU A 5 -52.12 -1.32 4.19
N ASP A 6 -52.97 -2.09 3.56
CA ASP A 6 -52.60 -3.12 2.55
C ASP A 6 -51.47 -4.09 3.00
N GLY A 7 -51.50 -4.49 4.26
CA GLY A 7 -50.53 -5.44 4.81
C GLY A 7 -49.18 -4.84 5.17
N LYS A 8 -49.04 -3.51 5.13
CA LYS A 8 -47.79 -2.79 5.46
C LYS A 8 -48.02 -1.57 6.35
N TRP A 9 -47.08 -1.33 7.27
CA TRP A 9 -47.05 -0.10 8.05
C TRP A 9 -46.59 1.07 7.18
N THR A 10 -47.45 2.07 6.97
CA THR A 10 -47.17 3.25 6.16
C THR A 10 -47.13 4.47 7.07
N LEU A 11 -46.08 5.25 6.94
CA LEU A 11 -45.86 6.49 7.68
C LEU A 11 -46.56 7.68 6.97
N TYR A 12 -47.32 8.46 7.74
CA TYR A 12 -47.97 9.68 7.27
C TYR A 12 -47.44 10.88 8.07
N ASP A 13 -47.21 11.98 7.39
CA ASP A 13 -46.96 13.26 8.00
C ASP A 13 -48.28 13.84 8.48
N LEU A 14 -48.37 14.15 9.78
CA LEU A 14 -49.58 14.69 10.39
C LEU A 14 -49.95 16.10 9.87
N ASN A 15 -48.99 16.88 9.43
CA ASN A 15 -49.21 18.26 8.99
C ASN A 15 -49.62 18.35 7.52
N THR A 16 -49.12 17.47 6.69
CA THR A 16 -49.30 17.52 5.22
C THR A 16 -50.16 16.39 4.68
N ALA A 17 -50.52 15.41 5.51
CA ALA A 17 -51.27 14.19 5.15
C ALA A 17 -50.60 13.41 3.98
N LYS A 18 -49.32 13.62 3.71
CA LYS A 18 -48.57 12.92 2.67
C LYS A 18 -47.90 11.68 3.22
N ILE A 19 -47.71 10.68 2.36
CA ILE A 19 -46.99 9.47 2.67
C ILE A 19 -45.48 9.81 2.82
N GLY A 20 -44.86 9.38 3.91
CA GLY A 20 -43.47 9.61 4.22
C GLY A 20 -43.25 10.63 5.33
N LEU A 21 -41.99 10.77 5.73
CA LEU A 21 -41.59 11.78 6.71
C LEU A 21 -40.96 13.00 6.02
N PRO A 22 -41.16 14.19 6.56
CA PRO A 22 -40.42 15.37 6.13
C PRO A 22 -38.92 15.13 6.17
N LYS A 23 -38.16 15.70 5.24
CA LYS A 23 -36.71 15.50 5.12
C LYS A 23 -35.91 15.86 6.38
N ASN A 24 -36.48 16.60 7.28
CA ASN A 24 -35.87 17.11 8.52
C ASN A 24 -36.24 16.30 9.75
N TRP A 25 -37.02 15.22 9.60
CA TRP A 25 -37.50 14.43 10.71
C TRP A 25 -36.75 13.10 10.77
N VAL A 26 -36.39 12.71 11.99
CA VAL A 26 -35.70 11.45 12.27
C VAL A 26 -36.56 10.66 13.28
N ILE A 27 -36.83 9.40 12.96
CA ILE A 27 -37.55 8.50 13.87
C ILE A 27 -36.54 8.00 14.91
N PHE A 28 -36.73 8.34 16.19
CA PHE A 28 -35.91 7.82 17.26
C PHE A 28 -36.37 6.46 17.77
N GLN A 29 -37.68 6.21 17.72
CA GLN A 29 -38.26 4.97 18.24
C GLN A 29 -39.54 4.59 17.52
N ARG A 30 -39.77 3.29 17.43
CA ARG A 30 -41.05 2.69 16.99
C ARG A 30 -41.57 1.80 18.09
N GLY A 31 -42.90 1.90 18.37
CA GLY A 31 -43.57 1.12 19.41
C GLY A 31 -43.74 1.85 20.73
N SER A 32 -44.27 1.16 21.73
CA SER A 32 -44.65 1.69 23.07
C SER A 32 -43.59 1.52 24.15
N VAL A 33 -42.45 0.92 23.82
CA VAL A 33 -41.38 0.67 24.80
C VAL A 33 -40.59 1.97 25.01
N SER A 34 -40.27 2.33 26.27
CA SER A 34 -39.48 3.53 26.56
C SER A 34 -38.12 3.48 25.91
N LEU A 35 -37.67 4.59 25.33
CA LEU A 35 -36.34 4.74 24.72
C LEU A 35 -35.21 4.59 25.75
N LEU A 36 -35.49 4.91 27.00
CA LEU A 36 -34.56 4.85 28.13
C LEU A 36 -35.28 4.27 29.36
N ASP A 37 -34.69 3.22 29.93
CA ASP A 37 -35.09 2.67 31.21
C ASP A 37 -34.08 3.20 32.26
N VAL A 38 -34.50 4.23 33.01
CA VAL A 38 -33.68 4.85 34.04
C VAL A 38 -34.18 4.35 35.40
N ARG A 39 -33.34 3.65 36.15
CA ARG A 39 -33.64 3.18 37.48
C ARG A 39 -32.80 3.96 38.51
N GLY A 40 -33.46 4.60 39.45
CA GLY A 40 -32.83 5.23 40.64
C GLY A 40 -32.22 6.61 40.40
N GLY A 41 -32.72 7.40 39.47
CA GLY A 41 -32.30 8.79 39.24
C GLY A 41 -33.45 9.77 39.45
N GLU A 42 -33.16 10.89 40.16
CA GLU A 42 -34.04 12.06 40.21
C GLU A 42 -33.57 13.07 39.14
N ASP A 43 -34.50 13.75 38.48
CA ASP A 43 -34.25 14.83 37.47
C ASP A 43 -33.36 14.44 36.27
N SER A 44 -33.57 13.29 35.68
CA SER A 44 -32.85 12.91 34.48
C SER A 44 -33.26 13.74 33.25
N LYS A 45 -32.30 14.40 32.59
CA LYS A 45 -32.48 15.09 31.32
C LYS A 45 -31.84 14.32 30.19
N VAL A 46 -32.60 14.06 29.16
CA VAL A 46 -32.10 13.42 27.91
C VAL A 46 -31.81 14.50 26.90
N MET A 47 -30.55 14.61 26.47
CA MET A 47 -30.13 15.47 25.36
C MET A 47 -29.86 14.64 24.12
N PHE A 48 -30.51 14.98 23.02
CA PHE A 48 -30.28 14.36 21.72
C PHE A 48 -29.33 15.22 20.90
N SER A 49 -28.22 14.63 20.43
CA SER A 49 -27.30 15.26 19.51
C SER A 49 -27.39 14.57 18.14
N VAL A 50 -27.64 15.33 17.10
CA VAL A 50 -27.71 14.83 15.72
C VAL A 50 -26.53 15.37 14.96
N LEU A 51 -25.61 14.49 14.59
CA LEU A 51 -24.47 14.82 13.73
C LEU A 51 -24.81 14.44 12.29
N LYS A 52 -24.73 15.41 11.38
CA LYS A 52 -24.88 15.16 9.95
C LYS A 52 -23.63 14.44 9.43
N SER A 53 -23.71 13.13 9.25
CA SER A 53 -22.67 12.35 8.60
C SER A 53 -22.99 12.24 7.11
N VAL A 54 -22.07 12.67 6.24
CA VAL A 54 -22.15 12.40 4.82
C VAL A 54 -21.69 10.96 4.62
N ALA A 55 -22.65 10.06 4.37
CA ALA A 55 -22.30 8.68 4.00
C ALA A 55 -21.53 8.70 2.68
N THR A 56 -20.35 8.12 2.67
CA THR A 56 -19.59 7.90 1.43
C THR A 56 -20.48 7.14 0.44
N PRO A 57 -20.38 7.40 -0.87
CA PRO A 57 -21.15 6.68 -1.91
C PRO A 57 -21.11 5.17 -1.74
N MET A 58 -20.03 4.67 -1.21
CA MET A 58 -19.74 3.29 -0.88
C MET A 58 -20.63 2.73 0.25
N LYS A 59 -20.79 3.46 1.36
CA LYS A 59 -21.72 3.08 2.43
C LYS A 59 -23.18 3.10 1.96
N MET A 60 -23.53 4.04 1.07
CA MET A 60 -24.84 4.06 0.44
C MET A 60 -25.08 2.85 -0.47
N ALA A 61 -24.07 2.42 -1.25
CA ALA A 61 -24.14 1.22 -2.07
C ALA A 61 -24.31 -0.04 -1.19
N GLU A 62 -23.57 -0.12 -0.08
CA GLU A 62 -23.67 -1.19 0.91
C GLU A 62 -25.08 -1.28 1.52
N HIS A 63 -25.65 -0.15 1.94
CA HIS A 63 -27.02 -0.13 2.48
C HIS A 63 -28.09 -0.48 1.44
N ARG A 64 -27.91 -0.05 0.18
CA ARG A 64 -28.80 -0.41 -0.93
C ARG A 64 -28.72 -1.89 -1.27
N ALA A 65 -27.51 -2.45 -1.26
CA ALA A 65 -27.30 -3.86 -1.53
C ALA A 65 -27.83 -4.77 -0.42
N LYS A 66 -27.69 -4.36 0.86
CA LYS A 66 -28.33 -5.06 2.00
C LYS A 66 -29.86 -5.00 1.97
N ALA A 67 -30.44 -3.92 1.43
CA ALA A 67 -31.88 -3.77 1.28
C ALA A 67 -32.48 -4.62 0.14
N ASN A 68 -31.68 -4.95 -0.87
CA ASN A 68 -32.05 -5.80 -2.00
C ASN A 68 -31.31 -7.15 -1.91
N ASP A 69 -31.89 -8.11 -1.23
CA ASP A 69 -31.35 -9.47 -1.01
C ASP A 69 -31.11 -10.27 -2.31
N THR A 70 -31.44 -9.69 -3.45
CA THR A 70 -31.45 -10.33 -4.78
C THR A 70 -30.15 -10.24 -5.56
N LEU A 71 -29.17 -9.44 -5.14
CA LEU A 71 -27.90 -9.32 -5.87
C LEU A 71 -26.86 -10.31 -5.36
N MET A 72 -26.79 -11.46 -6.02
CA MET A 72 -25.77 -12.49 -5.77
C MET A 72 -24.34 -11.90 -5.82
N SER A 73 -24.10 -10.91 -6.67
CA SER A 73 -22.83 -10.17 -6.78
C SER A 73 -22.41 -9.49 -5.49
N TYR A 74 -23.34 -9.12 -4.60
CA TYR A 74 -23.00 -8.45 -3.36
C TYR A 74 -22.37 -9.39 -2.33
N LYS A 75 -22.83 -10.64 -2.27
CA LYS A 75 -22.29 -11.65 -1.32
C LYS A 75 -20.80 -11.91 -1.53
N TYR A 76 -20.29 -11.70 -2.75
CA TYR A 76 -18.88 -11.88 -3.12
C TYR A 76 -18.12 -10.56 -3.23
N SER A 77 -18.72 -9.45 -2.79
CA SER A 77 -18.07 -8.15 -2.81
C SER A 77 -17.08 -7.99 -1.65
N ILE A 78 -15.97 -7.33 -1.90
CA ILE A 78 -14.95 -6.98 -0.89
C ILE A 78 -15.55 -6.17 0.27
N TYR A 79 -16.65 -5.46 0.01
CA TYR A 79 -17.34 -4.62 0.99
C TYR A 79 -18.15 -5.38 2.03
N THR A 80 -18.38 -6.69 1.85
CA THR A 80 -19.04 -7.54 2.84
C THR A 80 -18.09 -8.05 3.91
N LEU A 81 -16.80 -7.89 3.72
CA LEU A 81 -15.78 -8.35 4.65
C LEU A 81 -15.71 -7.46 5.92
N PRO A 82 -15.27 -7.99 7.06
CA PRO A 82 -14.98 -7.22 8.25
C PRO A 82 -13.97 -6.09 7.98
N ILE A 83 -14.03 -5.00 8.74
CA ILE A 83 -13.19 -3.81 8.54
C ILE A 83 -11.69 -4.13 8.59
N LEU A 84 -11.29 -5.10 9.42
CA LEU A 84 -9.89 -5.55 9.52
C LEU A 84 -9.42 -6.17 8.21
N GLU A 85 -10.23 -7.04 7.62
CA GLU A 85 -9.96 -7.68 6.33
C GLU A 85 -9.93 -6.67 5.18
N GLN A 86 -10.87 -5.72 5.20
CA GLN A 86 -10.88 -4.63 4.21
C GLN A 86 -9.60 -3.79 4.27
N ASN A 87 -9.08 -3.49 5.46
CA ASN A 87 -7.82 -2.75 5.61
C ASN A 87 -6.63 -3.53 5.07
N THR A 88 -6.59 -4.83 5.29
CA THR A 88 -5.53 -5.69 4.73
C THR A 88 -5.60 -5.73 3.20
N LEU A 89 -6.80 -5.89 2.64
CA LEU A 89 -7.02 -5.87 1.19
C LEU A 89 -6.70 -4.51 0.57
N LYS A 90 -6.98 -3.41 1.26
CA LYS A 90 -6.63 -2.07 0.80
C LYS A 90 -5.12 -1.90 0.55
N TRP A 91 -4.29 -2.52 1.39
CA TRP A 91 -2.84 -2.56 1.17
C TRP A 91 -2.46 -3.48 0.02
N LEU A 92 -3.13 -4.62 -0.11
CA LEU A 92 -2.86 -5.58 -1.18
C LEU A 92 -3.17 -5.00 -2.56
N MET A 93 -4.28 -4.25 -2.69
CA MET A 93 -4.72 -3.66 -3.96
C MET A 93 -3.78 -2.60 -4.52
N ILE A 94 -2.89 -2.04 -3.73
CA ILE A 94 -1.92 -1.05 -4.20
C ILE A 94 -0.68 -1.71 -4.83
N PHE A 95 -0.45 -3.01 -4.59
CA PHE A 95 0.71 -3.73 -5.14
C PHE A 95 0.78 -3.70 -6.67
N PRO A 96 -0.31 -3.96 -7.42
CA PRO A 96 -0.27 -3.88 -8.88
C PRO A 96 0.17 -2.52 -9.40
N LEU A 97 -0.27 -1.44 -8.74
CA LEU A 97 0.17 -0.09 -9.11
C LEU A 97 1.66 0.12 -8.82
N ALA A 98 2.16 -0.36 -7.69
CA ALA A 98 3.58 -0.31 -7.38
C ALA A 98 4.42 -1.07 -8.41
N ILE A 99 3.94 -2.26 -8.83
CA ILE A 99 4.59 -3.05 -9.91
C ILE A 99 4.57 -2.27 -11.23
N LEU A 100 3.45 -1.62 -11.59
CA LEU A 100 3.36 -0.82 -12.80
C LEU A 100 4.41 0.28 -12.83
N VAL A 101 4.59 1.02 -11.72
CA VAL A 101 5.62 2.07 -11.63
C VAL A 101 7.01 1.49 -11.85
N VAL A 102 7.32 0.35 -11.22
CA VAL A 102 8.62 -0.32 -11.40
C VAL A 102 8.82 -0.77 -12.86
N VAL A 103 7.77 -1.32 -13.49
CA VAL A 103 7.84 -1.75 -14.91
C VAL A 103 8.08 -0.55 -15.83
N ILE A 104 7.42 0.58 -15.59
CA ILE A 104 7.66 1.83 -16.34
C ILE A 104 9.12 2.28 -16.17
N MET A 105 9.63 2.35 -14.94
CA MET A 105 11.01 2.74 -14.67
C MET A 105 12.02 1.83 -15.37
N ARG A 106 11.73 0.53 -15.43
CA ARG A 106 12.62 -0.47 -16.02
C ARG A 106 12.52 -0.58 -17.54
N ASN A 107 11.30 -0.64 -18.08
CA ASN A 107 11.09 -0.89 -19.50
C ASN A 107 11.09 0.38 -20.36
N VAL A 108 10.51 1.48 -19.84
CA VAL A 108 10.42 2.75 -20.59
C VAL A 108 11.62 3.64 -20.32
N ILE A 109 11.97 3.86 -19.06
CA ILE A 109 13.11 4.72 -18.69
C ILE A 109 14.43 3.96 -18.89
N GLY A 110 14.45 2.65 -18.61
CA GLY A 110 15.64 1.81 -18.81
C GLY A 110 16.56 1.76 -17.59
N VAL A 111 16.00 1.91 -16.39
CA VAL A 111 16.74 1.85 -15.13
C VAL A 111 16.98 0.40 -14.74
N ALA A 112 18.25 -0.01 -14.60
CA ALA A 112 18.60 -1.35 -14.12
C ALA A 112 18.37 -1.44 -12.61
N THR A 113 17.40 -2.26 -12.20
CA THR A 113 17.07 -2.50 -10.78
C THR A 113 17.33 -3.95 -10.40
N MET A 114 17.56 -4.22 -9.12
CA MET A 114 17.68 -5.58 -8.57
C MET A 114 16.35 -6.34 -8.63
N GLY A 115 15.94 -6.77 -9.83
CA GLY A 115 14.66 -7.40 -10.08
C GLY A 115 13.49 -6.40 -10.05
N THR A 116 12.26 -6.92 -10.20
CA THR A 116 11.03 -6.11 -10.21
C THR A 116 10.40 -5.95 -8.83
N PHE A 117 10.50 -6.98 -8.00
CA PHE A 117 9.87 -6.99 -6.66
C PHE A 117 10.64 -6.17 -5.63
N THR A 118 11.97 -6.12 -5.73
CA THR A 118 12.82 -5.45 -4.73
C THR A 118 12.46 -3.98 -4.54
N PRO A 119 12.40 -3.13 -5.57
CA PRO A 119 12.04 -1.72 -5.40
C PRO A 119 10.59 -1.55 -4.93
N MET A 120 9.66 -2.40 -5.38
CA MET A 120 8.28 -2.39 -4.92
C MET A 120 8.19 -2.70 -3.41
N LEU A 121 8.82 -3.79 -2.96
CA LEU A 121 8.81 -4.19 -1.56
C LEU A 121 9.49 -3.13 -0.67
N LEU A 122 10.60 -2.55 -1.14
CA LEU A 122 11.28 -1.46 -0.45
C LEU A 122 10.37 -0.22 -0.32
N ALA A 123 9.65 0.15 -1.38
CA ALA A 123 8.68 1.23 -1.34
C ALA A 123 7.56 0.97 -0.31
N MET A 124 7.03 -0.25 -0.27
CA MET A 124 6.00 -0.65 0.71
C MET A 124 6.54 -0.61 2.15
N ALA A 125 7.78 -1.00 2.34
CA ALA A 125 8.45 -0.90 3.63
C ALA A 125 8.62 0.55 4.06
N LEU A 126 9.03 1.46 3.15
CA LEU A 126 9.12 2.89 3.41
C LEU A 126 7.78 3.52 3.81
N VAL A 127 6.66 3.05 3.24
CA VAL A 127 5.32 3.51 3.66
C VAL A 127 5.00 3.12 5.10
N LYS A 128 5.48 1.96 5.56
CA LYS A 128 5.25 1.49 6.93
C LYS A 128 6.18 2.13 7.95
N THR A 129 7.44 2.36 7.59
CA THR A 129 8.49 2.90 8.48
C THR A 129 8.57 4.42 8.45
N GLY A 130 7.96 5.07 7.46
CA GLY A 130 8.16 6.48 7.15
C GLY A 130 9.32 6.70 6.19
N PHE A 131 9.24 7.76 5.40
CA PHE A 131 10.20 8.00 4.32
C PHE A 131 11.64 8.17 4.83
N TRP A 132 11.90 9.17 5.66
CA TRP A 132 13.24 9.48 6.15
C TRP A 132 13.83 8.40 7.08
N PRO A 133 13.10 7.97 8.14
CA PRO A 133 13.61 6.92 9.02
C PRO A 133 13.84 5.61 8.28
N GLY A 134 12.90 5.23 7.40
CA GLY A 134 13.04 4.02 6.60
C GLY A 134 14.21 4.07 5.65
N LEU A 135 14.39 5.17 4.90
CA LEU A 135 15.48 5.34 3.94
C LEU A 135 16.85 5.23 4.62
N ILE A 136 17.03 5.92 5.74
CA ILE A 136 18.29 5.88 6.51
C ILE A 136 18.54 4.46 7.04
N CYS A 137 17.52 3.87 7.67
CA CYS A 137 17.63 2.53 8.25
C CYS A 137 17.99 1.49 7.19
N PHE A 138 17.30 1.46 6.05
CA PHE A 138 17.61 0.52 4.96
C PHE A 138 18.98 0.76 4.35
N SER A 139 19.37 2.03 4.15
CA SER A 139 20.70 2.37 3.60
C SER A 139 21.81 1.88 4.52
N VAL A 140 21.69 2.10 5.83
CA VAL A 140 22.67 1.64 6.83
C VAL A 140 22.72 0.12 6.87
N MET A 141 21.57 -0.56 6.89
CA MET A 141 21.52 -2.01 6.93
C MET A 141 22.15 -2.65 5.68
N ILE A 142 21.85 -2.13 4.49
CA ILE A 142 22.43 -2.64 3.24
C ILE A 142 23.93 -2.37 3.21
N LEU A 143 24.37 -1.18 3.61
CA LEU A 143 25.79 -0.85 3.69
C LEU A 143 26.55 -1.80 4.61
N LEU A 144 26.07 -2.01 5.83
CA LEU A 144 26.67 -2.92 6.80
C LEU A 144 26.65 -4.38 6.31
N GLY A 145 25.56 -4.80 5.65
CA GLY A 145 25.48 -6.12 5.03
C GLY A 145 26.51 -6.30 3.91
N LEU A 146 26.72 -5.31 3.07
CA LEU A 146 27.76 -5.34 2.01
C LEU A 146 29.17 -5.33 2.58
N VAL A 147 29.43 -4.54 3.63
CA VAL A 147 30.72 -4.55 4.33
C VAL A 147 30.99 -5.93 4.93
N MET A 148 29.99 -6.53 5.60
CA MET A 148 30.14 -7.86 6.17
C MET A 148 30.36 -8.93 5.09
N ARG A 149 29.65 -8.81 3.96
CA ARG A 149 29.90 -9.66 2.79
C ARG A 149 31.35 -9.56 2.32
N ALA A 150 31.90 -8.34 2.21
CA ALA A 150 33.27 -8.13 1.77
C ALA A 150 34.29 -8.75 2.73
N LEU A 151 34.02 -8.74 4.05
CA LEU A 151 34.84 -9.38 5.06
C LEU A 151 34.80 -10.91 4.93
N VAL A 152 33.58 -11.47 4.78
CA VAL A 152 33.37 -12.92 4.66
C VAL A 152 33.90 -13.46 3.32
N ALA A 153 33.95 -12.64 2.27
CA ALA A 153 34.54 -13.03 0.98
C ALA A 153 36.02 -13.42 1.09
N LYS A 154 36.75 -12.88 2.07
CA LYS A 154 38.16 -13.22 2.33
C LYS A 154 38.36 -14.61 2.94
N LEU A 155 37.29 -15.23 3.45
CA LEU A 155 37.34 -16.53 4.12
C LEU A 155 37.25 -17.73 3.15
N ASN A 156 37.22 -17.50 1.83
CA ASN A 156 37.13 -18.53 0.77
C ASN A 156 36.01 -19.58 1.01
N LEU A 157 34.88 -19.11 1.58
CA LEU A 157 33.71 -19.95 1.80
C LEU A 157 32.96 -20.20 0.49
N LEU A 158 32.29 -21.34 0.41
CA LEU A 158 31.34 -21.64 -0.65
C LEU A 158 30.23 -20.57 -0.69
N LEU A 159 29.63 -20.35 -1.85
CA LEU A 159 28.64 -19.29 -2.07
C LEU A 159 27.48 -19.37 -1.08
N VAL A 160 26.84 -20.52 -0.92
CA VAL A 160 25.66 -20.72 -0.07
C VAL A 160 25.93 -20.43 1.42
N PRO A 161 26.98 -21.03 2.07
CA PRO A 161 27.32 -20.68 3.46
C PRO A 161 27.66 -19.19 3.63
N ARG A 162 28.30 -18.56 2.66
CA ARG A 162 28.64 -17.13 2.69
C ARG A 162 27.40 -16.27 2.74
N ILE A 163 26.43 -16.51 1.84
CA ILE A 163 25.16 -15.78 1.81
C ILE A 163 24.41 -16.00 3.13
N SER A 164 24.30 -17.25 3.59
CA SER A 164 23.60 -17.57 4.83
C SER A 164 24.19 -16.85 6.04
N PHE A 165 25.52 -16.76 6.12
CA PHE A 165 26.19 -16.04 7.19
C PHE A 165 25.84 -14.56 7.19
N VAL A 166 25.87 -13.91 6.02
CA VAL A 166 25.53 -12.49 5.87
C VAL A 166 24.07 -12.23 6.24
N VAL A 167 23.15 -13.12 5.86
CA VAL A 167 21.72 -12.99 6.22
C VAL A 167 21.52 -13.10 7.74
N ILE A 168 22.18 -14.08 8.40
CA ILE A 168 22.13 -14.23 9.87
C ILE A 168 22.69 -12.97 10.55
N PHE A 169 23.82 -12.45 10.07
CA PHE A 169 24.41 -11.22 10.58
C PHE A 169 23.43 -10.03 10.47
N VAL A 170 22.76 -9.88 9.35
CA VAL A 170 21.73 -8.82 9.15
C VAL A 170 20.59 -8.96 10.14
N ILE A 171 20.12 -10.17 10.40
CA ILE A 171 19.07 -10.41 11.40
C ILE A 171 19.54 -9.98 12.79
N LEU A 172 20.76 -10.35 13.19
CA LEU A 172 21.34 -9.93 14.47
C LEU A 172 21.52 -8.41 14.55
N LEU A 173 21.94 -7.77 13.46
CA LEU A 173 22.11 -6.33 13.37
C LEU A 173 20.76 -5.60 13.54
N ILE A 174 19.70 -6.09 12.93
CA ILE A 174 18.36 -5.53 13.09
C ILE A 174 17.86 -5.70 14.53
N GLN A 175 18.09 -6.85 15.15
CA GLN A 175 17.78 -7.05 16.57
C GLN A 175 18.51 -6.03 17.45
N ALA A 176 19.81 -5.82 17.21
CA ALA A 176 20.62 -4.84 17.95
C ALA A 176 20.09 -3.41 17.73
N LEU A 177 19.82 -3.02 16.49
CA LEU A 177 19.24 -1.70 16.16
C LEU A 177 17.87 -1.49 16.80
N THR A 178 17.05 -2.52 16.87
CA THR A 178 15.75 -2.47 17.54
C THR A 178 15.89 -2.21 19.03
N VAL A 179 16.80 -2.92 19.71
CA VAL A 179 17.05 -2.72 21.14
C VAL A 179 17.60 -1.31 21.40
N ILE A 180 18.54 -0.85 20.58
CA ILE A 180 19.10 0.51 20.67
C ILE A 180 18.01 1.56 20.43
N GLY A 181 17.19 1.39 19.39
CA GLY A 181 16.08 2.30 19.08
C GLY A 181 15.06 2.41 20.22
N TYR A 182 14.73 1.28 20.85
CA TYR A 182 13.87 1.28 22.01
C TYR A 182 14.46 2.04 23.21
N ARG A 183 15.77 1.91 23.45
CA ARG A 183 16.48 2.64 24.52
C ARG A 183 16.55 4.15 24.30
N LEU A 184 16.52 4.58 23.04
CA LEU A 184 16.57 5.97 22.62
C LEU A 184 15.17 6.61 22.44
N ASP A 185 14.09 5.96 22.93
CA ASP A 185 12.70 6.38 22.76
C ASP A 185 12.24 6.58 21.30
N TYR A 186 12.94 6.03 20.35
CA TYR A 186 12.49 5.99 18.96
C TYR A 186 11.49 4.82 18.76
N THR A 187 10.23 5.05 19.10
CA THR A 187 9.14 4.05 19.04
C THR A 187 8.79 3.61 17.60
N ILE A 188 9.33 4.25 16.59
CA ILE A 188 9.04 3.98 15.18
C ILE A 188 9.53 2.59 14.74
N VAL A 189 10.51 2.01 15.46
CA VAL A 189 11.16 0.75 15.07
C VAL A 189 10.33 -0.49 15.43
N SER A 190 9.48 -0.44 16.46
CA SER A 190 8.87 -1.65 17.03
C SER A 190 7.68 -2.25 16.26
N SER A 191 6.94 -1.47 15.48
CA SER A 191 5.69 -1.93 14.88
C SER A 191 5.81 -2.54 13.47
N ALA A 192 6.94 -2.37 12.79
CA ALA A 192 7.12 -2.77 11.41
C ALA A 192 8.35 -3.66 11.15
N ILE A 193 8.92 -4.25 12.19
CA ILE A 193 10.24 -4.89 12.15
C ILE A 193 10.30 -6.08 11.21
N PHE A 194 9.28 -6.91 11.17
CA PHE A 194 9.31 -8.19 10.46
C PHE A 194 9.43 -8.03 8.93
N PHE A 195 8.66 -7.13 8.36
CA PHE A 195 8.64 -6.92 6.91
C PHE A 195 9.96 -6.30 6.37
N PRO A 196 10.53 -5.25 6.99
CA PRO A 196 11.84 -4.73 6.62
C PRO A 196 12.99 -5.74 6.71
N ILE A 197 12.97 -6.66 7.67
CA ILE A 197 14.01 -7.69 7.83
C ILE A 197 14.11 -8.55 6.59
N ILE A 198 12.98 -9.10 6.15
CA ILE A 198 12.93 -10.01 5.00
C ILE A 198 13.41 -9.28 3.74
N ILE A 199 12.98 -8.05 3.54
CA ILE A 199 13.35 -7.25 2.36
C ILE A 199 14.84 -6.95 2.36
N THR A 200 15.39 -6.53 3.50
CA THR A 200 16.82 -6.22 3.60
C THR A 200 17.69 -7.47 3.37
N ALA A 201 17.32 -8.60 3.97
CA ALA A 201 18.01 -9.87 3.74
C ALA A 201 17.98 -10.26 2.25
N TRP A 202 16.82 -10.14 1.61
CA TRP A 202 16.66 -10.39 0.17
C TRP A 202 17.51 -9.47 -0.70
N ILE A 203 17.56 -8.17 -0.38
CA ILE A 203 18.41 -7.21 -1.13
C ILE A 203 19.88 -7.58 -1.00
N ILE A 204 20.34 -7.92 0.20
CA ILE A 204 21.74 -8.26 0.43
C ILE A 204 22.12 -9.59 -0.23
N GLU A 205 21.22 -10.57 -0.18
CA GLU A 205 21.42 -11.83 -0.91
C GLU A 205 21.56 -11.57 -2.40
N ARG A 206 20.62 -10.84 -3.00
CA ARG A 206 20.64 -10.48 -4.41
C ARG A 206 21.88 -9.67 -4.78
N ALA A 207 22.22 -8.67 -3.96
CA ALA A 207 23.42 -7.87 -4.13
C ALA A 207 24.70 -8.72 -4.07
N SER A 208 24.72 -9.74 -3.22
CA SER A 208 25.86 -10.66 -3.11
C SER A 208 26.05 -11.49 -4.38
N ILE A 209 24.97 -11.96 -4.98
CA ILE A 209 25.01 -12.72 -6.23
C ILE A 209 25.46 -11.81 -7.38
N THR A 210 24.80 -10.66 -7.57
CA THR A 210 25.15 -9.70 -8.64
C THR A 210 26.59 -9.21 -8.54
N TRP A 211 27.10 -9.05 -7.31
CA TRP A 211 28.50 -8.66 -7.10
C TRP A 211 29.51 -9.70 -7.63
N GLU A 212 29.20 -10.97 -7.52
CA GLU A 212 30.05 -12.05 -8.03
C GLU A 212 29.93 -12.21 -9.55
N GLU A 213 28.73 -11.98 -10.09
CA GLU A 213 28.45 -12.13 -11.52
C GLU A 213 28.89 -10.92 -12.34
N GLU A 214 28.58 -9.70 -11.88
CA GLU A 214 28.74 -8.46 -12.65
C GLU A 214 29.77 -7.48 -12.06
N GLY A 215 30.26 -7.77 -10.86
CA GLY A 215 31.27 -6.96 -10.15
C GLY A 215 30.69 -5.81 -9.34
N ALA A 216 31.55 -5.19 -8.53
CA ALA A 216 31.18 -4.20 -7.52
C ALA A 216 30.48 -2.95 -8.09
N VAL A 217 30.99 -2.42 -9.20
CA VAL A 217 30.50 -1.18 -9.79
C VAL A 217 29.06 -1.30 -10.29
N ASN A 218 28.76 -2.39 -10.97
CA ASN A 218 27.42 -2.66 -11.50
C ASN A 218 26.43 -2.91 -10.35
N THR A 219 26.83 -3.69 -9.36
CA THR A 219 26.00 -3.94 -8.18
C THR A 219 25.63 -2.67 -7.43
N ILE A 220 26.60 -1.76 -7.20
CA ILE A 220 26.33 -0.48 -6.53
C ILE A 220 25.37 0.37 -7.37
N LYS A 221 25.54 0.42 -8.68
CA LYS A 221 24.61 1.13 -9.59
C LYS A 221 23.19 0.54 -9.49
N GLU A 222 23.05 -0.79 -9.53
CA GLU A 222 21.74 -1.42 -9.40
C GLU A 222 21.08 -1.15 -8.04
N ILE A 223 21.85 -1.14 -6.94
CA ILE A 223 21.35 -0.77 -5.62
C ILE A 223 20.83 0.66 -5.64
N LEU A 224 21.62 1.63 -6.13
CA LEU A 224 21.21 3.02 -6.19
C LEU A 224 19.95 3.22 -7.04
N PHE A 225 19.88 2.59 -8.19
CA PHE A 225 18.70 2.64 -9.05
C PHE A 225 17.49 1.94 -8.45
N THR A 226 17.69 0.88 -7.66
CA THR A 226 16.64 0.23 -6.89
C THR A 226 16.07 1.17 -5.84
N PHE A 227 16.92 1.90 -5.11
CA PHE A 227 16.50 2.92 -4.16
C PHE A 227 15.75 4.07 -4.85
N LEU A 228 16.28 4.57 -5.97
CA LEU A 228 15.62 5.61 -6.75
C LEU A 228 14.21 5.18 -7.19
N THR A 229 14.11 3.98 -7.75
CA THR A 229 12.83 3.41 -8.19
C THR A 229 11.87 3.21 -7.01
N ALA A 230 12.39 2.76 -5.86
CA ALA A 230 11.60 2.61 -4.65
C ALA A 230 11.09 3.97 -4.12
N MET A 231 11.90 5.03 -4.18
CA MET A 231 11.46 6.38 -3.81
C MET A 231 10.34 6.89 -4.72
N VAL A 232 10.49 6.75 -6.04
CA VAL A 232 9.44 7.13 -7.00
C VAL A 232 8.16 6.36 -6.72
N THR A 233 8.27 5.04 -6.53
CA THR A 233 7.13 4.17 -6.20
C THR A 233 6.50 4.58 -4.88
N TYR A 234 7.29 4.90 -3.85
CA TYR A 234 6.81 5.40 -2.56
C TYR A 234 5.93 6.64 -2.72
N PHE A 235 6.37 7.65 -3.47
CA PHE A 235 5.59 8.88 -3.67
C PHE A 235 4.26 8.61 -4.34
N VAL A 236 4.21 7.67 -5.29
CA VAL A 236 2.96 7.29 -5.95
C VAL A 236 2.00 6.58 -4.99
N ILE A 237 2.48 5.57 -4.25
CA ILE A 237 1.62 4.74 -3.38
C ILE A 237 1.32 5.39 -2.02
N SER A 238 2.10 6.38 -1.60
CA SER A 238 1.89 7.12 -0.35
C SER A 238 0.72 8.08 -0.45
N ASN A 239 0.30 8.46 -1.64
CA ASN A 239 -0.81 9.39 -1.86
C ASN A 239 -2.13 8.73 -1.44
N GLU A 240 -2.84 9.37 -0.50
CA GLU A 240 -4.12 8.85 0.01
C GLU A 240 -5.21 8.78 -1.04
N TYR A 241 -5.22 9.74 -1.97
CA TYR A 241 -6.17 9.75 -3.08
C TYR A 241 -5.98 8.52 -3.99
N VAL A 242 -4.73 8.21 -4.34
CA VAL A 242 -4.39 7.03 -5.15
C VAL A 242 -4.83 5.75 -4.45
N ARG A 243 -4.54 5.62 -3.16
CA ARG A 243 -4.98 4.46 -2.35
C ARG A 243 -6.50 4.34 -2.30
N HIS A 244 -7.20 5.47 -2.18
CA HIS A 244 -8.66 5.48 -2.16
C HIS A 244 -9.24 5.04 -3.51
N VAL A 245 -8.71 5.56 -4.61
CA VAL A 245 -9.16 5.21 -5.98
C VAL A 245 -8.91 3.73 -6.26
N MET A 246 -7.73 3.20 -5.93
CA MET A 246 -7.39 1.79 -6.14
C MET A 246 -8.30 0.83 -5.34
N PHE A 247 -8.72 1.24 -4.15
CA PHE A 247 -9.66 0.46 -3.35
C PHE A 247 -11.11 0.61 -3.81
N ALA A 248 -11.52 1.82 -4.21
CA ALA A 248 -12.88 2.09 -4.66
C ALA A 248 -13.21 1.43 -6.01
N PHE A 249 -12.21 1.35 -6.89
CA PHE A 249 -12.33 0.81 -8.24
C PHE A 249 -11.37 -0.37 -8.41
N ASN A 250 -11.79 -1.53 -7.88
CA ASN A 250 -10.97 -2.75 -7.95
C ASN A 250 -10.67 -3.19 -9.39
N GLU A 251 -11.54 -2.82 -10.33
CA GLU A 251 -11.39 -3.09 -11.76
C GLU A 251 -10.13 -2.43 -12.35
N LEU A 252 -9.60 -1.37 -11.72
CA LEU A 252 -8.35 -0.75 -12.13
C LEU A 252 -7.16 -1.73 -12.09
N ASN A 253 -7.20 -2.72 -11.22
CA ASN A 253 -6.15 -3.74 -11.18
C ASN A 253 -6.10 -4.58 -12.47
N LEU A 254 -7.25 -4.83 -13.12
CA LEU A 254 -7.31 -5.49 -14.42
C LEU A 254 -6.74 -4.59 -15.52
N VAL A 255 -7.03 -3.28 -15.47
CA VAL A 255 -6.47 -2.30 -16.40
C VAL A 255 -4.96 -2.23 -16.24
N ILE A 256 -4.45 -2.19 -15.01
CA ILE A 256 -3.02 -2.20 -14.71
C ILE A 256 -2.36 -3.47 -15.26
N MET A 257 -2.99 -4.63 -15.05
CA MET A 257 -2.51 -5.91 -15.59
C MET A 257 -2.36 -5.84 -17.12
N PHE A 258 -3.37 -5.29 -17.80
CA PHE A 258 -3.33 -5.11 -19.27
C PHE A 258 -2.22 -4.14 -19.69
N ILE A 259 -2.04 -3.00 -18.98
CA ILE A 259 -0.98 -2.04 -19.26
C ILE A 259 0.41 -2.69 -19.08
N VAL A 260 0.60 -3.47 -18.00
CA VAL A 260 1.87 -4.19 -17.76
C VAL A 260 2.14 -5.18 -18.90
N MET A 261 1.12 -5.87 -19.40
CA MET A 261 1.23 -6.77 -20.55
C MET A 261 1.64 -6.00 -21.82
N LEU A 262 1.02 -4.85 -22.09
CA LEU A 262 1.40 -3.98 -23.21
C LEU A 262 2.84 -3.45 -23.06
N LEU A 263 3.26 -3.07 -21.87
CA LEU A 263 4.63 -2.65 -21.61
C LEU A 263 5.64 -3.80 -21.78
N GLY A 264 5.20 -5.05 -21.61
CA GLY A 264 6.02 -6.24 -21.88
C GLY A 264 6.29 -6.47 -23.35
N THR A 265 5.40 -6.02 -24.25
CA THR A 265 5.58 -6.09 -25.72
C THR A 265 6.29 -4.87 -26.28
N TYR A 266 6.64 -3.89 -25.45
CA TYR A 266 7.30 -2.67 -25.87
C TYR A 266 8.73 -2.95 -26.37
N THR A 267 8.97 -2.77 -27.65
CA THR A 267 10.26 -2.97 -28.33
C THR A 267 10.96 -1.65 -28.67
N GLY A 268 10.43 -0.51 -28.21
CA GLY A 268 10.99 0.82 -28.45
C GLY A 268 12.29 1.08 -27.71
N TYR A 269 13.01 2.13 -28.12
CA TYR A 269 14.23 2.56 -27.43
C TYR A 269 13.92 3.06 -26.02
N ARG A 270 14.73 2.64 -25.04
CA ARG A 270 14.64 3.13 -23.68
C ARG A 270 15.15 4.57 -23.61
N LEU A 271 14.58 5.38 -22.72
CA LEU A 271 14.98 6.78 -22.57
C LEU A 271 16.48 6.94 -22.25
N THR A 272 17.05 6.05 -21.47
CA THR A 272 18.48 6.02 -21.16
C THR A 272 19.35 5.69 -22.39
N GLU A 273 18.84 4.95 -23.36
CA GLU A 273 19.54 4.64 -24.60
C GLU A 273 19.56 5.84 -25.55
N LEU A 274 18.49 6.65 -25.56
CA LEU A 274 18.44 7.88 -26.37
C LEU A 274 19.55 8.86 -25.95
N THR A 275 19.80 9.00 -24.67
CA THR A 275 20.89 9.85 -24.16
C THR A 275 22.27 9.31 -24.52
N ARG A 276 22.43 7.97 -24.58
CA ARG A 276 23.65 7.30 -24.96
C ARG A 276 23.98 7.50 -26.46
N PHE A 277 22.97 7.55 -27.31
CA PHE A 277 23.14 7.73 -28.77
C PHE A 277 23.11 9.19 -29.23
N ALA A 278 22.76 10.15 -28.35
CA ALA A 278 22.77 11.57 -28.65
C ALA A 278 24.11 12.10 -29.24
N PRO A 279 25.31 11.64 -28.77
CA PRO A 279 26.59 12.08 -29.35
C PRO A 279 26.80 11.61 -30.78
N LEU A 280 26.15 10.53 -31.24
CA LEU A 280 26.26 10.03 -32.60
C LEU A 280 25.47 10.89 -33.60
N ILE A 281 24.30 11.36 -33.18
CA ILE A 281 23.44 12.25 -34.00
C ILE A 281 24.11 13.61 -34.20
N ASN A 282 24.83 14.13 -33.21
CA ASN A 282 25.52 15.43 -33.32
C ASN A 282 26.81 15.39 -34.17
N LYS A 283 27.40 14.21 -34.38
CA LYS A 283 28.57 14.07 -35.28
C LYS A 283 28.24 14.14 -36.74
N ASP A 284 27.07 13.64 -37.15
CA ASP A 284 26.64 13.69 -38.56
C ASP A 284 26.17 15.08 -38.99
N GLY A 285 25.83 15.98 -38.05
CA GLY A 285 25.47 17.37 -38.35
C GLY A 285 26.64 18.33 -38.51
N GLN A 286 27.90 17.91 -38.26
CA GLN A 286 29.09 18.74 -38.42
C GLN A 286 29.90 18.43 -39.69
N ASN A 287 29.46 17.46 -40.48
CA ASN A 287 30.13 17.06 -41.75
C ASN A 287 29.30 17.34 -43.01
N VAL A 288 28.39 18.33 -42.92
CA VAL A 288 27.67 18.84 -44.13
C VAL A 288 27.99 20.29 -44.32
#